data_3db4c0d90ebf0539a20acd9b5ed915d6
#
_entry.id   3db4c0d90ebf0539a20acd9b5ed915d6
#
_cell.length_a   1.000
_cell.length_b   1.000
_cell.length_c   1.000
_cell.angle_alpha   90.00
_cell.angle_beta   90.00
_cell.angle_gamma   90.00
#
_symmetry.space_group_name_H-M   'P 1'
#
loop_
_entity.id
_entity.type
_entity.pdbx_description
1 polymer ?
#
loop_
_entity_poly.entity_id
_entity_poly.type
_entity_poly.pdbx_seq_one_letter_code
_entity_poly.pdbx_strand_id
1 'polypeptide(L)'
;VAASLPFILFTYRKWLKTMLPVHCIILALVLFVKYPVMQVYEIRQPGCIETLSVPLVQLARVITDNEALSESETTFLSQLMDLEQISSDDQTGIDSDIRNLVKQDGSSYLESHKSTFFKTWFAIGLRYPKTYFDAYVEHTKGYWYPDVNCEIGLADGIYPNEFELTWQPVIKGPVIIKIKELLFKLPDRIPLYGLLWSMGFILWGILVLTALCLRLGNPAGALVCLPVI
;
A
#
# COMPACT_ATOMS: atom_id res chain seq x y z
N VAL A 1 12.14 -6.80 -5.34
CA VAL A 1 13.33 -7.49 -5.89
C VAL A 1 13.00 -8.94 -6.26
N ALA A 2 12.46 -9.77 -5.37
CA ALA A 2 12.15 -11.17 -5.67
C ALA A 2 11.07 -11.32 -6.77
N ALA A 3 10.02 -10.48 -6.75
CA ALA A 3 8.94 -10.51 -7.73
C ALA A 3 9.38 -10.06 -9.14
N SER A 4 10.40 -9.22 -9.25
CA SER A 4 10.93 -8.76 -10.55
C SER A 4 11.85 -9.79 -11.23
N LEU A 5 12.35 -10.76 -10.48
CA LEU A 5 13.33 -11.74 -10.95
C LEU A 5 12.84 -12.57 -12.17
N PRO A 6 11.62 -13.16 -12.16
CA PRO A 6 11.12 -13.92 -13.30
C PRO A 6 10.99 -13.05 -14.56
N PHE A 7 10.56 -11.82 -14.39
CA PHE A 7 10.39 -10.86 -15.48
C PHE A 7 11.73 -10.47 -16.12
N ILE A 8 12.73 -10.19 -15.28
CA ILE A 8 14.09 -9.85 -15.71
C ILE A 8 14.75 -11.06 -16.41
N LEU A 9 14.58 -12.26 -15.87
CA LEU A 9 15.09 -13.49 -16.49
C LEU A 9 14.49 -13.73 -17.88
N PHE A 10 13.21 -13.47 -18.06
CA PHE A 10 12.54 -13.61 -19.35
C PHE A 10 13.00 -12.54 -20.35
N THR A 11 13.03 -11.29 -19.91
CA THR A 11 13.27 -10.13 -20.78
C THR A 11 14.74 -10.00 -21.19
N TYR A 12 15.65 -10.23 -20.26
CA TYR A 12 17.09 -10.07 -20.46
C TYR A 12 17.84 -11.40 -20.61
N ARG A 13 17.21 -12.39 -21.22
CA ARG A 13 17.77 -13.72 -21.38
C ARG A 13 19.20 -13.74 -21.95
N LYS A 14 19.54 -12.82 -22.84
CA LYS A 14 20.88 -12.67 -23.41
C LYS A 14 21.92 -12.17 -22.40
N TRP A 15 21.50 -11.43 -21.39
CA TRP A 15 22.34 -10.81 -20.35
C TRP A 15 22.26 -11.53 -18.99
N LEU A 16 21.69 -12.72 -18.99
CA LEU A 16 21.42 -13.48 -17.78
C LEU A 16 22.66 -13.68 -16.90
N LYS A 17 23.82 -13.96 -17.55
CA LYS A 17 25.09 -14.16 -16.85
C LYS A 17 25.57 -12.95 -16.08
N THR A 18 25.19 -11.74 -16.51
CA THR A 18 25.55 -10.47 -15.84
C THR A 18 24.46 -10.02 -14.89
N MET A 19 23.18 -10.16 -15.25
CA MET A 19 22.05 -9.68 -14.47
C MET A 19 21.77 -10.54 -13.24
N LEU A 20 21.93 -11.86 -13.35
CA LEU A 20 21.67 -12.77 -12.24
C LEU A 20 22.58 -12.51 -11.02
N PRO A 21 23.93 -12.39 -11.17
CA PRO A 21 24.79 -12.06 -10.04
C PRO A 21 24.44 -10.72 -9.39
N VAL A 22 24.13 -9.70 -10.19
CA VAL A 22 23.73 -8.38 -9.65
C VAL A 22 22.45 -8.50 -8.78
N HIS A 23 21.45 -9.24 -9.27
CA HIS A 23 20.22 -9.47 -8.52
C HIS A 23 20.46 -10.29 -7.25
N CYS A 24 21.33 -11.30 -7.31
CA CYS A 24 21.71 -12.07 -6.12
C CYS A 24 22.41 -11.18 -5.08
N ILE A 25 23.29 -10.27 -5.52
CA ILE A 25 23.97 -9.32 -4.62
C ILE A 25 22.94 -8.36 -3.98
N ILE A 26 22.03 -7.79 -4.78
CA ILE A 26 20.99 -6.90 -4.27
C ILE A 26 20.08 -7.64 -3.27
N LEU A 27 19.68 -8.86 -3.60
CA LEU A 27 18.87 -9.68 -2.69
C LEU A 27 19.63 -10.00 -1.41
N ALA A 28 20.89 -10.38 -1.50
CA ALA A 28 21.74 -10.64 -0.35
C ALA A 28 21.90 -9.40 0.54
N LEU A 29 22.09 -8.20 -0.06
CA LEU A 29 22.16 -6.94 0.67
C LEU A 29 20.83 -6.62 1.38
N VAL A 30 19.70 -6.80 0.70
CA VAL A 30 18.37 -6.59 1.30
C VAL A 30 18.16 -7.54 2.47
N LEU A 31 18.49 -8.82 2.31
CA LEU A 31 18.38 -9.80 3.39
C LEU A 31 19.35 -9.51 4.53
N PHE A 32 20.55 -9.06 4.22
CA PHE A 32 21.54 -8.67 5.22
C PHE A 32 21.06 -7.46 6.04
N VAL A 33 20.51 -6.45 5.38
CA VAL A 33 19.92 -5.29 6.09
C VAL A 33 18.70 -5.72 6.92
N LYS A 34 17.79 -6.49 6.31
CA LYS A 34 16.50 -6.86 6.93
C LYS A 34 16.65 -7.75 8.15
N TYR A 35 17.61 -8.67 8.16
CA TYR A 35 17.75 -9.63 9.26
C TYR A 35 18.87 -9.24 10.22
N PRO A 36 20.19 -9.32 9.88
CA PRO A 36 21.22 -9.04 10.88
C PRO A 36 21.28 -7.57 11.29
N VAL A 37 21.21 -6.61 10.35
CA VAL A 37 21.36 -5.20 10.71
C VAL A 37 20.17 -4.72 11.55
N MET A 38 18.94 -4.98 11.13
CA MET A 38 17.75 -4.58 11.88
C MET A 38 17.68 -5.26 13.25
N GLN A 39 18.17 -6.49 13.37
CA GLN A 39 18.21 -7.20 14.64
C GLN A 39 19.28 -6.62 15.60
N VAL A 40 20.48 -6.30 15.09
CA VAL A 40 21.55 -5.71 15.90
C VAL A 40 21.17 -4.31 16.41
N TYR A 41 20.48 -3.53 15.59
CA TYR A 41 20.04 -2.17 15.97
C TYR A 41 18.65 -2.14 16.61
N GLU A 42 18.07 -3.30 16.94
CA GLU A 42 16.75 -3.43 17.56
C GLU A 42 15.64 -2.66 16.83
N ILE A 43 15.79 -2.53 15.50
CA ILE A 43 14.80 -1.83 14.68
C ILE A 43 13.53 -2.68 14.63
N ARG A 44 12.45 -2.17 15.19
CA ARG A 44 11.15 -2.81 15.12
C ARG A 44 10.66 -2.85 13.68
N GLN A 45 10.30 -4.03 13.23
CA GLN A 45 9.65 -4.18 11.92
C GLN A 45 8.18 -3.74 12.01
N PRO A 46 7.62 -3.18 10.92
CA PRO A 46 6.19 -2.88 10.89
C PRO A 46 5.39 -4.15 11.18
N GLY A 47 4.33 -3.98 11.95
CA GLY A 47 3.46 -5.09 12.35
C GLY A 47 2.80 -5.77 11.13
N CYS A 48 2.29 -6.96 11.37
CA CYS A 48 1.60 -7.77 10.36
C CYS A 48 0.41 -7.04 9.73
N ILE A 49 -0.25 -6.16 10.49
CA ILE A 49 -1.43 -5.38 10.07
C ILE A 49 -1.14 -4.55 8.83
N GLU A 50 -0.02 -3.82 8.83
CA GLU A 50 0.37 -2.95 7.70
C GLU A 50 0.54 -3.73 6.38
N THR A 51 1.00 -4.98 6.46
CA THR A 51 1.20 -5.84 5.29
C THR A 51 -0.07 -6.55 4.83
N LEU A 52 -1.09 -6.61 5.68
CA LEU A 52 -2.36 -7.29 5.43
C LEU A 52 -3.52 -6.32 5.21
N SER A 53 -3.23 -5.08 4.76
CA SER A 53 -4.23 -4.05 4.53
C SER A 53 -5.37 -4.53 3.64
N VAL A 54 -5.08 -5.05 2.47
CA VAL A 54 -6.09 -5.54 1.52
C VAL A 54 -6.94 -6.67 2.11
N PRO A 55 -6.37 -7.75 2.66
CA PRO A 55 -7.16 -8.78 3.35
C PRO A 55 -8.07 -8.26 4.46
N LEU A 56 -7.59 -7.32 5.27
CA LEU A 56 -8.36 -6.75 6.38
C LEU A 56 -9.54 -5.92 5.88
N VAL A 57 -9.33 -5.07 4.88
CA VAL A 57 -10.40 -4.28 4.25
C VAL A 57 -11.44 -5.18 3.58
N GLN A 58 -11.02 -6.26 2.94
CA GLN A 58 -11.94 -7.23 2.33
C GLN A 58 -12.83 -7.92 3.37
N LEU A 59 -12.26 -8.31 4.52
CA LEU A 59 -13.04 -8.88 5.63
C LEU A 59 -13.97 -7.83 6.25
N ALA A 60 -13.50 -6.59 6.44
CA ALA A 60 -14.32 -5.50 6.93
C ALA A 60 -15.52 -5.24 6.01
N ARG A 61 -15.34 -5.27 4.68
CA ARG A 61 -16.43 -5.10 3.71
C ARG A 61 -17.48 -6.19 3.83
N VAL A 62 -17.09 -7.44 4.02
CA VAL A 62 -18.05 -8.55 4.24
C VAL A 62 -18.89 -8.32 5.50
N ILE A 63 -18.30 -7.74 6.55
CA ILE A 63 -19.01 -7.39 7.79
C ILE A 63 -19.97 -6.22 7.55
N THR A 64 -19.52 -5.16 6.87
CA THR A 64 -20.34 -3.98 6.53
C THR A 64 -21.54 -4.37 5.64
N ASP A 65 -21.33 -5.24 4.66
CA ASP A 65 -22.40 -5.72 3.77
C ASP A 65 -23.34 -6.75 4.47
N ASN A 66 -23.11 -7.05 5.76
CA ASN A 66 -23.87 -8.02 6.56
C ASN A 66 -23.98 -9.41 5.91
N GLU A 67 -22.93 -9.86 5.25
CA GLU A 67 -22.86 -11.18 4.66
C GLU A 67 -22.83 -12.28 5.72
N ALA A 68 -23.40 -13.45 5.41
CA ALA A 68 -23.53 -14.54 6.37
C ALA A 68 -22.16 -15.18 6.71
N LEU A 69 -21.74 -15.04 7.95
CA LEU A 69 -20.54 -15.67 8.51
C LEU A 69 -20.92 -16.86 9.39
N SER A 70 -20.08 -17.87 9.43
CA SER A 70 -20.22 -18.97 10.39
C SER A 70 -19.88 -18.50 11.81
N GLU A 71 -20.39 -19.21 12.81
CA GLU A 71 -20.13 -18.90 14.23
C GLU A 71 -18.61 -18.88 14.54
N SER A 72 -17.86 -19.81 13.97
CA SER A 72 -16.39 -19.87 14.14
C SER A 72 -15.67 -18.69 13.47
N GLU A 73 -16.13 -18.24 12.30
CA GLU A 73 -15.59 -17.06 11.60
C GLU A 73 -15.89 -15.79 12.39
N THR A 74 -17.14 -15.63 12.85
CA THR A 74 -17.54 -14.50 13.68
C THR A 74 -16.74 -14.42 14.97
N THR A 75 -16.57 -15.57 15.66
CA THR A 75 -15.77 -15.63 16.89
C THR A 75 -14.32 -15.24 16.64
N PHE A 76 -13.71 -15.73 15.56
CA PHE A 76 -12.34 -15.38 15.20
C PHE A 76 -12.20 -13.88 14.86
N LEU A 77 -13.11 -13.36 14.02
CA LEU A 77 -13.07 -11.97 13.59
C LEU A 77 -13.37 -11.00 14.74
N SER A 78 -14.25 -11.35 15.67
CA SER A 78 -14.57 -10.53 16.85
C SER A 78 -13.40 -10.33 17.80
N GLN A 79 -12.42 -11.24 17.81
CA GLN A 79 -11.18 -11.07 18.57
C GLN A 79 -10.17 -10.16 17.84
N LEU A 80 -10.25 -10.11 16.53
CA LEU A 80 -9.35 -9.32 15.70
C LEU A 80 -9.87 -7.90 15.48
N MET A 81 -11.17 -7.75 15.21
CA MET A 81 -11.83 -6.53 14.77
C MET A 81 -13.03 -6.20 15.65
N ASP A 82 -13.41 -4.91 15.68
CA ASP A 82 -14.65 -4.49 16.30
C ASP A 82 -15.80 -4.58 15.29
N LEU A 83 -16.56 -5.69 15.35
CA LEU A 83 -17.60 -5.99 14.37
C LEU A 83 -18.76 -4.98 14.44
N GLU A 84 -19.09 -4.46 15.63
CA GLU A 84 -20.17 -3.50 15.81
C GLU A 84 -19.80 -2.15 15.20
N GLN A 85 -18.60 -1.68 15.47
CA GLN A 85 -18.08 -0.44 14.88
C GLN A 85 -18.00 -0.53 13.36
N ILE A 86 -17.45 -1.63 12.82
CA ILE A 86 -17.32 -1.82 11.37
C ILE A 86 -18.68 -1.93 10.70
N SER A 87 -19.66 -2.57 11.31
CA SER A 87 -21.01 -2.67 10.73
C SER A 87 -21.77 -1.35 10.73
N SER A 88 -21.43 -0.42 11.62
CA SER A 88 -22.08 0.89 11.73
C SER A 88 -21.43 1.95 10.83
N ASP A 89 -20.13 1.83 10.56
CA ASP A 89 -19.33 2.76 9.78
C ASP A 89 -18.86 2.15 8.46
N ASP A 90 -18.93 2.89 7.36
CA ASP A 90 -18.32 2.46 6.09
C ASP A 90 -16.81 2.68 6.14
N GLN A 91 -16.12 1.80 6.86
CA GLN A 91 -14.66 1.83 7.05
C GLN A 91 -13.89 1.15 5.91
N THR A 92 -14.54 0.87 4.79
CA THR A 92 -13.97 0.06 3.71
C THR A 92 -13.55 0.86 2.48
N GLY A 93 -13.72 2.19 2.53
CA GLY A 93 -13.36 3.09 1.43
C GLY A 93 -11.86 3.40 1.32
N ILE A 94 -11.52 4.37 0.45
CA ILE A 94 -10.14 4.82 0.20
C ILE A 94 -9.48 5.35 1.48
N ASP A 95 -10.25 6.05 2.31
CA ASP A 95 -9.78 6.72 3.52
C ASP A 95 -9.79 5.79 4.75
N SER A 96 -10.07 4.49 4.56
CA SER A 96 -10.07 3.55 5.67
C SER A 96 -8.68 3.39 6.26
N ASP A 97 -8.49 3.86 7.49
CA ASP A 97 -7.27 3.57 8.25
C ASP A 97 -7.40 2.15 8.85
N ILE A 98 -6.56 1.25 8.35
CA ILE A 98 -6.52 -0.15 8.77
C ILE A 98 -6.32 -0.29 10.27
N ARG A 99 -5.67 0.68 10.91
CA ARG A 99 -5.49 0.70 12.37
C ARG A 99 -6.81 0.82 13.11
N ASN A 100 -7.80 1.49 12.50
CA ASN A 100 -9.13 1.62 13.08
C ASN A 100 -9.98 0.35 12.93
N LEU A 101 -9.63 -0.51 11.96
CA LEU A 101 -10.32 -1.79 11.77
C LEU A 101 -9.93 -2.84 12.80
N VAL A 102 -8.74 -2.75 13.37
CA VAL A 102 -8.16 -3.79 14.22
C VAL A 102 -8.13 -3.32 15.66
N LYS A 103 -8.61 -4.15 16.59
CA LYS A 103 -8.56 -3.88 18.03
C LYS A 103 -7.12 -3.66 18.51
N GLN A 104 -6.93 -2.94 19.59
CA GLN A 104 -5.60 -2.64 20.14
C GLN A 104 -4.75 -3.90 20.37
N ASP A 105 -5.36 -4.99 20.84
CA ASP A 105 -4.69 -6.29 21.04
C ASP A 105 -4.73 -7.19 19.79
N GLY A 106 -5.50 -6.82 18.76
CA GLY A 106 -5.71 -7.60 17.54
C GLY A 106 -4.43 -7.85 16.74
N SER A 107 -3.46 -6.94 16.84
CA SER A 107 -2.14 -7.12 16.20
C SER A 107 -1.41 -8.35 16.74
N SER A 108 -1.32 -8.48 18.05
CA SER A 108 -0.67 -9.63 18.71
C SER A 108 -1.45 -10.92 18.48
N TYR A 109 -2.77 -10.82 18.46
CA TYR A 109 -3.65 -11.95 18.16
C TYR A 109 -3.45 -12.43 16.71
N LEU A 110 -3.40 -11.52 15.75
CA LEU A 110 -3.15 -11.82 14.35
C LEU A 110 -1.78 -12.47 14.14
N GLU A 111 -0.73 -11.98 14.82
CA GLU A 111 0.62 -12.53 14.70
C GLU A 111 0.70 -13.98 15.17
N SER A 112 -0.02 -14.33 16.23
CA SER A 112 -0.08 -15.70 16.76
C SER A 112 -0.99 -16.62 15.95
N HIS A 113 -1.96 -16.08 15.19
CA HIS A 113 -2.98 -16.87 14.48
C HIS A 113 -2.94 -16.66 12.94
N LYS A 114 -1.79 -16.34 12.35
CA LYS A 114 -1.65 -16.09 10.90
C LYS A 114 -2.24 -17.18 10.02
N SER A 115 -1.99 -18.44 10.35
CA SER A 115 -2.51 -19.57 9.56
C SER A 115 -4.04 -19.62 9.57
N THR A 116 -4.66 -19.37 10.72
CA THR A 116 -6.11 -19.30 10.86
C THR A 116 -6.67 -18.12 10.09
N PHE A 117 -6.01 -16.95 10.20
CA PHE A 117 -6.40 -15.76 9.46
C PHE A 117 -6.46 -16.02 7.95
N PHE A 118 -5.39 -16.55 7.36
CA PHE A 118 -5.36 -16.82 5.92
C PHE A 118 -6.39 -17.88 5.49
N LYS A 119 -6.63 -18.91 6.32
CA LYS A 119 -7.67 -19.91 6.04
C LYS A 119 -9.05 -19.27 6.04
N THR A 120 -9.37 -18.47 7.06
CA THR A 120 -10.65 -17.78 7.20
C THR A 120 -10.83 -16.76 6.05
N TRP A 121 -9.83 -15.93 5.80
CA TRP A 121 -9.85 -14.98 4.70
C TRP A 121 -10.12 -15.65 3.35
N PHE A 122 -9.40 -16.73 3.04
CA PHE A 122 -9.56 -17.45 1.78
C PHE A 122 -10.94 -18.13 1.68
N ALA A 123 -11.42 -18.76 2.75
CA ALA A 123 -12.73 -19.42 2.78
C ALA A 123 -13.89 -18.42 2.55
N ILE A 124 -13.84 -17.26 3.22
CA ILE A 124 -14.82 -16.19 3.04
C ILE A 124 -14.72 -15.60 1.63
N GLY A 125 -13.50 -15.39 1.10
CA GLY A 125 -13.29 -14.85 -0.24
C GLY A 125 -13.84 -15.77 -1.35
N LEU A 126 -13.74 -17.09 -1.20
CA LEU A 126 -14.37 -18.04 -2.12
C LEU A 126 -15.90 -17.98 -2.08
N ARG A 127 -16.50 -17.65 -0.93
CA ARG A 127 -17.94 -17.52 -0.75
C ARG A 127 -18.47 -16.19 -1.29
N TYR A 128 -17.71 -15.09 -1.10
CA TYR A 128 -18.09 -13.73 -1.45
C TYR A 128 -17.07 -13.05 -2.38
N PRO A 129 -16.78 -13.62 -3.57
CA PRO A 129 -15.72 -13.11 -4.45
C PRO A 129 -16.01 -11.71 -4.98
N LYS A 130 -17.30 -11.36 -5.17
CA LYS A 130 -17.71 -10.03 -5.64
C LYS A 130 -17.40 -8.98 -4.57
N THR A 131 -17.81 -9.20 -3.32
CA THR A 131 -17.56 -8.30 -2.18
C THR A 131 -16.06 -8.05 -1.98
N TYR A 132 -15.24 -9.10 -2.11
CA TYR A 132 -13.78 -8.99 -2.06
C TYR A 132 -13.20 -8.18 -3.20
N PHE A 133 -13.73 -8.36 -4.41
CA PHE A 133 -13.29 -7.59 -5.57
C PHE A 133 -13.68 -6.12 -5.45
N ASP A 134 -14.92 -5.84 -5.04
CA ASP A 134 -15.41 -4.49 -4.86
C ASP A 134 -14.61 -3.74 -3.77
N ALA A 135 -14.33 -4.42 -2.63
CA ALA A 135 -13.47 -3.88 -1.58
C ALA A 135 -12.04 -3.58 -2.07
N TYR A 136 -11.46 -4.48 -2.86
CA TYR A 136 -10.14 -4.28 -3.45
C TYR A 136 -10.11 -3.08 -4.40
N VAL A 137 -11.11 -2.98 -5.29
CA VAL A 137 -11.24 -1.88 -6.25
C VAL A 137 -11.38 -0.54 -5.52
N GLU A 138 -12.26 -0.48 -4.50
CA GLU A 138 -12.50 0.74 -3.73
C GLU A 138 -11.26 1.15 -2.95
N HIS A 139 -10.62 0.23 -2.24
CA HIS A 139 -9.42 0.50 -1.44
C HIS A 139 -8.22 0.92 -2.31
N THR A 140 -8.09 0.38 -3.52
CA THR A 140 -6.98 0.70 -4.42
C THR A 140 -7.28 1.83 -5.41
N LYS A 141 -8.49 2.38 -5.39
CA LYS A 141 -8.96 3.42 -6.33
C LYS A 141 -8.01 4.62 -6.40
N GLY A 142 -7.44 5.04 -5.27
CA GLY A 142 -6.48 6.13 -5.20
C GLY A 142 -5.23 5.94 -6.07
N TYR A 143 -4.86 4.70 -6.38
CA TYR A 143 -3.67 4.41 -7.18
C TYR A 143 -3.90 4.40 -8.69
N TRP A 144 -5.12 4.11 -9.14
CA TRP A 144 -5.39 3.91 -10.57
C TRP A 144 -6.49 4.82 -11.14
N TYR A 145 -7.34 5.41 -10.30
CA TYR A 145 -8.40 6.29 -10.75
C TYR A 145 -7.88 7.73 -10.88
N PRO A 146 -7.97 8.35 -12.07
CA PRO A 146 -7.33 9.65 -12.32
C PRO A 146 -7.90 10.84 -11.55
N ASP A 147 -9.15 10.73 -11.09
CA ASP A 147 -9.86 11.82 -10.40
C ASP A 147 -9.62 11.82 -8.88
N VAL A 148 -8.84 10.87 -8.37
CA VAL A 148 -8.46 10.86 -6.96
C VAL A 148 -7.14 11.59 -6.78
N ASN A 149 -7.20 12.76 -6.18
CA ASN A 149 -6.00 13.47 -5.73
C ASN A 149 -5.53 12.85 -4.41
N CYS A 150 -4.28 12.40 -4.39
CA CYS A 150 -3.66 12.05 -3.13
C CYS A 150 -3.52 13.33 -2.29
N GLU A 151 -4.15 13.39 -1.14
CA GLU A 151 -3.86 14.42 -0.17
C GLU A 151 -2.39 14.31 0.20
N ILE A 152 -1.62 15.31 -0.19
CA ILE A 152 -0.25 15.45 0.28
C ILE A 152 -0.35 15.98 1.70
N GLY A 153 -0.31 15.06 2.65
CA GLY A 153 -0.32 15.44 4.05
C GLY A 153 0.81 16.43 4.33
N LEU A 154 0.46 17.63 4.75
CA LEU A 154 1.40 18.52 5.38
C LEU A 154 1.85 17.82 6.66
N ALA A 155 3.09 17.34 6.69
CA ALA A 155 3.69 16.91 7.94
C ALA A 155 3.87 18.17 8.81
N ASP A 156 2.89 18.48 9.64
CA ASP A 156 2.89 19.65 10.50
C ASP A 156 3.78 19.50 11.73
N GLY A 157 4.50 18.40 11.82
CA GLY A 157 5.43 18.13 12.89
C GLY A 157 5.60 16.64 13.18
N ILE A 158 6.33 16.36 14.23
CA ILE A 158 6.49 15.03 14.81
C ILE A 158 5.70 15.05 16.12
N TYR A 159 4.76 14.11 16.27
CA TYR A 159 4.05 13.94 17.53
C TYR A 159 5.02 13.66 18.68
N PRO A 160 4.69 14.04 19.92
CA PRO A 160 5.48 13.66 21.08
C PRO A 160 5.75 12.16 21.09
N ASN A 161 7.01 11.79 21.23
CA ASN A 161 7.45 10.40 21.15
C ASN A 161 8.51 10.10 22.20
N GLU A 162 8.70 8.83 22.49
CA GLU A 162 9.67 8.34 23.48
C GLU A 162 11.15 8.59 23.13
N PHE A 163 11.42 8.98 21.86
CA PHE A 163 12.77 9.24 21.37
C PHE A 163 13.13 10.73 21.41
N GLU A 164 12.28 11.58 21.97
CA GLU A 164 12.45 13.05 22.00
C GLU A 164 12.72 13.68 20.64
N LEU A 165 12.29 13.01 19.57
CA LEU A 165 12.43 13.53 18.21
C LEU A 165 11.52 14.74 18.04
N THR A 166 12.10 15.86 17.63
CA THR A 166 11.38 17.10 17.34
C THR A 166 11.59 17.49 15.91
N TRP A 167 10.52 18.03 15.28
CA TRP A 167 10.64 18.56 13.94
C TRP A 167 11.28 19.94 13.94
N GLN A 168 12.47 20.04 13.35
CA GLN A 168 13.15 21.33 13.20
C GLN A 168 13.34 21.60 11.70
N PRO A 169 12.43 22.35 11.06
CA PRO A 169 12.57 22.67 9.66
C PRO A 169 13.85 23.50 9.43
N VAL A 170 14.66 23.12 8.44
CA VAL A 170 15.91 23.79 8.07
C VAL A 170 15.62 25.22 7.61
N ILE A 171 14.52 25.42 6.90
CA ILE A 171 14.10 26.73 6.42
C ILE A 171 12.81 27.12 7.14
N LYS A 172 12.89 28.21 7.90
CA LYS A 172 11.79 28.75 8.71
C LYS A 172 11.37 30.11 8.15
N GLY A 173 10.11 30.45 8.34
CA GLY A 173 9.62 31.80 8.07
C GLY A 173 8.23 31.83 7.41
N PRO A 174 7.52 32.97 7.51
CA PRO A 174 6.15 33.09 7.01
C PRO A 174 6.06 32.95 5.49
N VAL A 175 7.11 33.26 4.76
CA VAL A 175 7.18 33.10 3.29
C VAL A 175 7.16 31.62 2.91
N ILE A 176 7.89 30.77 3.64
CA ILE A 176 7.95 29.32 3.38
C ILE A 176 6.60 28.68 3.66
N ILE A 177 5.93 29.08 4.72
CA ILE A 177 4.57 28.61 5.05
C ILE A 177 3.62 28.94 3.91
N LYS A 178 3.65 30.20 3.40
CA LYS A 178 2.81 30.62 2.27
C LYS A 178 3.13 29.89 0.97
N ILE A 179 4.41 29.59 0.70
CA ILE A 179 4.82 28.82 -0.47
C ILE A 179 4.30 27.38 -0.35
N LYS A 180 4.44 26.77 0.82
CA LYS A 180 3.85 25.43 1.09
C LYS A 180 2.34 25.43 0.86
N GLU A 181 1.61 26.32 1.52
CA GLU A 181 0.15 26.43 1.36
C GLU A 181 -0.24 26.66 -0.11
N LEU A 182 0.49 27.48 -0.83
CA LEU A 182 0.24 27.72 -2.24
C LEU A 182 0.43 26.43 -3.05
N LEU A 183 1.55 25.73 -2.87
CA LEU A 183 1.84 24.47 -3.58
C LEU A 183 0.80 23.40 -3.31
N PHE A 184 0.27 23.30 -2.08
CA PHE A 184 -0.75 22.33 -1.71
C PHE A 184 -2.15 22.71 -2.18
N LYS A 185 -2.47 24.00 -2.23
CA LYS A 185 -3.76 24.51 -2.74
C LYS A 185 -3.79 24.67 -4.27
N LEU A 186 -2.65 24.63 -4.93
CA LEU A 186 -2.57 24.74 -6.39
C LEU A 186 -3.26 23.56 -7.11
N PRO A 187 -3.13 22.30 -6.66
CA PRO A 187 -3.83 21.17 -7.28
C PRO A 187 -5.34 21.35 -7.37
N ASP A 188 -5.96 21.92 -6.33
CA ASP A 188 -7.41 22.16 -6.28
C ASP A 188 -7.87 23.29 -7.20
N ARG A 189 -6.97 24.22 -7.51
CA ARG A 189 -7.27 25.42 -8.30
C ARG A 189 -6.95 25.30 -9.78
N ILE A 190 -5.96 24.52 -10.12
CA ILE A 190 -5.46 24.34 -11.49
C ILE A 190 -5.60 22.86 -11.88
N PRO A 191 -6.64 22.50 -12.66
CA PRO A 191 -6.92 21.10 -12.98
C PRO A 191 -5.73 20.34 -13.59
N LEU A 192 -5.00 20.97 -14.54
CA LEU A 192 -3.83 20.35 -15.16
C LEU A 192 -2.68 20.13 -14.17
N TYR A 193 -2.53 21.03 -13.21
CA TYR A 193 -1.52 20.87 -12.16
C TYR A 193 -1.93 19.80 -11.16
N GLY A 194 -3.22 19.72 -10.83
CA GLY A 194 -3.77 18.67 -9.97
C GLY A 194 -3.54 17.26 -10.52
N LEU A 195 -3.59 17.09 -11.84
CA LEU A 195 -3.29 15.79 -12.47
C LEU A 195 -1.88 15.28 -12.19
N LEU A 196 -0.90 16.16 -11.98
CA LEU A 196 0.47 15.76 -11.62
C LEU A 196 0.55 15.12 -10.22
N TRP A 197 -0.45 15.37 -9.36
CA TRP A 197 -0.55 14.81 -8.02
C TRP A 197 -1.47 13.58 -7.97
N SER A 198 -2.10 13.24 -9.09
CA SER A 198 -2.90 12.03 -9.22
C SER A 198 -2.00 10.85 -9.61
N MET A 199 -1.87 9.88 -8.70
CA MET A 199 -1.14 8.63 -8.99
C MET A 199 -1.78 7.88 -10.16
N GLY A 200 -3.12 7.85 -10.23
CA GLY A 200 -3.85 7.24 -11.32
C GLY A 200 -3.53 7.86 -12.67
N PHE A 201 -3.46 9.20 -12.77
CA PHE A 201 -3.09 9.89 -14.00
C PHE A 201 -1.67 9.52 -14.46
N ILE A 202 -0.71 9.50 -13.52
CA ILE A 202 0.68 9.11 -13.81
C ILE A 202 0.74 7.66 -14.27
N LEU A 203 0.03 6.74 -13.60
CA LEU A 203 -0.05 5.33 -13.97
C LEU A 203 -0.57 5.16 -15.40
N TRP A 204 -1.69 5.79 -15.74
CA TRP A 204 -2.25 5.74 -17.11
C TRP A 204 -1.33 6.36 -18.14
N GLY A 205 -0.66 7.46 -17.80
CA GLY A 205 0.37 8.07 -18.66
C GLY A 205 1.50 7.10 -18.99
N ILE A 206 2.01 6.39 -17.99
CA ILE A 206 3.05 5.37 -18.15
C ILE A 206 2.55 4.21 -19.03
N LEU A 207 1.32 3.73 -18.80
CA LEU A 207 0.73 2.67 -19.62
C LEU A 207 0.59 3.07 -21.09
N VAL A 208 0.12 4.30 -21.35
CA VAL A 208 0.02 4.85 -22.72
C VAL A 208 1.40 4.96 -23.37
N LEU A 209 2.39 5.49 -22.65
CA LEU A 209 3.77 5.61 -23.15
C LEU A 209 4.35 4.22 -23.44
N THR A 210 4.12 3.24 -22.58
CA THR A 210 4.54 1.86 -22.78
C THR A 210 3.94 1.28 -24.07
N ALA A 211 2.62 1.45 -24.25
CA ALA A 211 1.91 1.00 -25.45
C ALA A 211 2.44 1.67 -26.73
N LEU A 212 2.71 2.98 -26.67
CA LEU A 212 3.32 3.72 -27.79
C LEU A 212 4.72 3.24 -28.12
N CYS A 213 5.57 3.00 -27.13
CA CYS A 213 6.91 2.45 -27.32
C CYS A 213 6.86 1.07 -27.98
N LEU A 214 5.95 0.20 -27.56
CA LEU A 214 5.75 -1.11 -28.19
C LEU A 214 5.28 -0.99 -29.64
N ARG A 215 4.31 -0.10 -29.90
CA ARG A 215 3.80 0.16 -31.27
C ARG A 215 4.88 0.72 -32.21
N LEU A 216 5.78 1.53 -31.69
CA LEU A 216 6.90 2.11 -32.46
C LEU A 216 8.09 1.15 -32.60
N GLY A 217 7.97 -0.09 -32.13
CA GLY A 217 9.04 -1.09 -32.20
C GLY A 217 10.23 -0.78 -31.28
N ASN A 218 10.03 0.02 -30.23
CA ASN A 218 11.03 0.31 -29.22
C ASN A 218 10.74 -0.45 -27.90
N PRO A 219 11.08 -1.74 -27.81
CA PRO A 219 10.83 -2.52 -26.59
C PRO A 219 11.69 -2.05 -25.41
N ALA A 220 12.85 -1.43 -25.66
CA ALA A 220 13.69 -0.91 -24.58
C ALA A 220 13.00 0.27 -23.86
N GLY A 221 12.35 1.16 -24.60
CA GLY A 221 11.55 2.25 -24.03
C GLY A 221 10.36 1.73 -23.20
N ALA A 222 9.65 0.70 -23.70
CA ALA A 222 8.57 0.06 -22.97
C ALA A 222 9.06 -0.57 -21.64
N LEU A 223 10.23 -1.19 -21.65
CA LEU A 223 10.83 -1.82 -20.47
C LEU A 223 11.23 -0.82 -19.37
N VAL A 224 11.61 0.40 -19.74
CA VAL A 224 11.91 1.46 -18.76
C VAL A 224 10.66 1.91 -18.01
N CYS A 225 9.49 1.84 -18.64
CA CYS A 225 8.23 2.23 -18.02
C CYS A 225 7.66 1.18 -17.03
N LEU A 226 7.95 -0.11 -17.27
CA LEU A 226 7.39 -1.23 -16.48
C LEU A 226 7.77 -1.28 -14.98
N PRO A 227 8.99 -0.90 -14.54
CA PRO A 227 9.33 -0.94 -13.11
C PRO A 227 8.57 0.07 -12.25
N VAL A 228 7.83 0.98 -12.86
CA VAL A 228 7.07 2.03 -12.18
C VAL A 228 5.60 1.60 -11.97
N ILE A 229 5.16 0.55 -12.66
CA ILE A 229 3.87 -0.12 -12.51
C ILE A 229 4.00 -1.27 -11.52
#